data_def553ad852bd27d37003e3362eaac82
#
_entry.id   def553ad852bd27d37003e3362eaac82
#
_cell.length_a   1.000
_cell.length_b   1.000
_cell.length_c   1.000
_cell.angle_alpha   90.00
_cell.angle_beta   90.00
_cell.angle_gamma   90.00
#
_symmetry.space_group_name_H-M   'P 1'
#
loop_
_entity.id
_entity.type
_entity.pdbx_description
1 polymer ?
#
loop_
_entity_poly.entity_id
_entity_poly.type
_entity_poly.pdbx_seq_one_letter_code
_entity_poly.pdbx_strand_id
1 'polypeptide(L)'
;MQDVTQGHIDVNSWGGEMIQFPIDGDRHYLKYRKDVIDNPEYQAKYKAETGNELRIPQTWKEYAEMAEFFNGWDWDNDGELEYGSAEVMKKDDLMYAAFFSRSVAYSKNPRVKGGFFFDLETMEPLINGPGFVAALTDWVEATKYVPPGGMNFGLGDEINSFGGGQTLFSYSWDDAFVAAMQDDSPIKNKVGAAPLPGSDRVWNRLSGAWEDTYNQAPYIVWGWTAA
;
A
#
# COMPACT_ATOMS: atom_id res chain seq x y z
N MET A 1 6.57 27.06 -9.38
CA MET A 1 6.39 25.75 -8.73
C MET A 1 4.91 25.37 -8.54
N GLN A 2 4.06 25.69 -9.52
CA GLN A 2 2.62 25.36 -9.45
C GLN A 2 2.36 23.86 -9.57
N ASP A 3 3.31 23.09 -10.10
CA ASP A 3 3.16 21.65 -10.37
C ASP A 3 3.82 20.75 -9.30
N VAL A 4 4.39 21.35 -8.25
CA VAL A 4 5.02 20.61 -7.14
C VAL A 4 4.05 20.57 -5.96
N THR A 5 3.79 19.38 -5.42
CA THR A 5 2.87 19.25 -4.27
C THR A 5 3.48 19.88 -3.01
N GLN A 6 2.62 20.37 -2.12
CA GLN A 6 3.07 21.00 -0.87
C GLN A 6 3.96 20.05 -0.04
N GLY A 7 3.64 18.77 0.00
CA GLY A 7 4.46 17.78 0.72
C GLY A 7 5.90 17.69 0.19
N HIS A 8 6.11 17.77 -1.14
CA HIS A 8 7.45 17.82 -1.70
C HIS A 8 8.17 19.14 -1.41
N ILE A 9 7.43 20.26 -1.38
CA ILE A 9 7.99 21.54 -0.95
C ILE A 9 8.44 21.46 0.51
N ASP A 10 7.60 20.92 1.38
CA ASP A 10 7.88 20.86 2.83
C ASP A 10 9.13 20.01 3.13
N VAL A 11 9.26 18.82 2.52
CA VAL A 11 10.43 17.95 2.75
C VAL A 11 11.73 18.47 2.14
N ASN A 12 11.63 19.38 1.18
CA ASN A 12 12.78 20.02 0.53
C ASN A 12 13.08 21.44 1.08
N SER A 13 12.44 21.82 2.20
CA SER A 13 12.59 23.14 2.80
C SER A 13 13.14 23.02 4.23
N TRP A 14 13.96 23.98 4.61
CA TRP A 14 14.50 24.14 5.95
C TRP A 14 14.50 25.61 6.36
N GLY A 15 14.06 25.90 7.59
CA GLY A 15 13.98 27.28 8.09
C GLY A 15 13.07 28.21 7.27
N GLY A 16 12.11 27.66 6.55
CA GLY A 16 11.19 28.40 5.68
C GLY A 16 11.73 28.65 4.25
N GLU A 17 12.93 28.17 3.93
CA GLU A 17 13.54 28.29 2.62
C GLU A 17 13.68 26.92 1.96
N MET A 18 13.45 26.86 0.64
CA MET A 18 13.70 25.66 -0.15
C MET A 18 15.19 25.47 -0.33
N ILE A 19 15.73 24.37 0.17
CA ILE A 19 17.16 24.03 0.14
C ILE A 19 17.51 22.98 -0.93
N GLN A 20 16.50 22.30 -1.46
CA GLN A 20 16.64 21.31 -2.53
C GLN A 20 15.48 21.45 -3.51
N PHE A 21 15.73 21.14 -4.78
CA PHE A 21 14.69 21.14 -5.80
C PHE A 21 14.23 19.71 -6.09
N PRO A 22 12.94 19.38 -5.91
CA PRO A 22 12.43 18.04 -6.26
C PRO A 22 12.42 17.86 -7.77
N ILE A 23 13.04 16.79 -8.26
CA ILE A 23 13.09 16.42 -9.67
C ILE A 23 12.28 15.16 -9.97
N ASP A 24 11.89 14.45 -8.93
CA ASP A 24 11.02 13.28 -8.98
C ASP A 24 10.22 13.21 -7.69
N GLY A 25 9.07 12.56 -7.72
CA GLY A 25 8.15 12.50 -6.59
C GLY A 25 7.38 11.21 -6.53
N ASP A 26 8.08 10.15 -6.18
CA ASP A 26 7.52 8.82 -6.04
C ASP A 26 6.49 8.72 -4.92
N ARG A 27 5.47 7.92 -5.16
CA ARG A 27 4.42 7.62 -4.20
C ARG A 27 4.06 6.16 -4.26
N HIS A 28 3.61 5.61 -3.15
CA HIS A 28 2.97 4.32 -3.15
C HIS A 28 1.51 4.41 -3.55
N TYR A 29 1.11 3.52 -4.45
CA TYR A 29 -0.26 3.32 -4.90
C TYR A 29 -0.66 1.87 -4.74
N LEU A 30 -1.96 1.65 -4.56
CA LEU A 30 -2.56 0.34 -4.78
C LEU A 30 -2.69 0.14 -6.28
N LYS A 31 -2.06 -0.91 -6.80
CA LYS A 31 -2.28 -1.44 -8.14
C LYS A 31 -3.17 -2.67 -8.03
N TYR A 32 -4.10 -2.83 -8.95
CA TYR A 32 -5.06 -3.93 -8.90
C TYR A 32 -5.46 -4.42 -10.29
N ARG A 33 -5.86 -5.68 -10.37
CA ARG A 33 -6.44 -6.29 -11.57
C ARG A 33 -7.87 -5.79 -11.76
N LYS A 34 -8.01 -4.79 -12.61
CA LYS A 34 -9.31 -4.17 -12.92
C LYS A 34 -10.27 -5.16 -13.56
N ASP A 35 -9.78 -6.00 -14.46
CA ASP A 35 -10.55 -7.05 -15.12
C ASP A 35 -11.15 -8.07 -14.15
N VAL A 36 -10.51 -8.31 -13.01
CA VAL A 36 -11.00 -9.18 -11.93
C VAL A 36 -12.01 -8.45 -11.06
N ILE A 37 -11.68 -7.25 -10.58
CA ILE A 37 -12.57 -6.46 -9.70
C ILE A 37 -13.88 -6.09 -10.40
N ASP A 38 -13.82 -5.77 -11.70
CA ASP A 38 -14.98 -5.37 -12.49
C ASP A 38 -15.75 -6.58 -13.09
N ASN A 39 -15.28 -7.82 -12.87
CA ASN A 39 -15.93 -9.01 -13.42
C ASN A 39 -17.24 -9.34 -12.68
N PRO A 40 -18.40 -9.33 -13.36
CA PRO A 40 -19.69 -9.57 -12.72
C PRO A 40 -19.85 -10.97 -12.07
N GLU A 41 -19.17 -11.98 -12.61
CA GLU A 41 -19.19 -13.34 -12.03
C GLU A 41 -18.43 -13.37 -10.70
N TYR A 42 -17.27 -12.73 -10.65
CA TYR A 42 -16.49 -12.62 -9.43
C TYR A 42 -17.16 -11.73 -8.38
N GLN A 43 -17.81 -10.65 -8.81
CA GLN A 43 -18.61 -9.81 -7.91
C GLN A 43 -19.76 -10.62 -7.28
N ALA A 44 -20.47 -11.41 -8.08
CA ALA A 44 -21.55 -12.25 -7.59
C ALA A 44 -21.04 -13.34 -6.64
N LYS A 45 -19.93 -14.01 -6.99
CA LYS A 45 -19.31 -15.06 -6.19
C LYS A 45 -18.79 -14.51 -4.85
N TYR A 46 -18.03 -13.43 -4.90
CA TYR A 46 -17.51 -12.76 -3.71
C TYR A 46 -18.62 -12.36 -2.74
N LYS A 47 -19.67 -11.72 -3.27
CA LYS A 47 -20.83 -11.31 -2.48
C LYS A 47 -21.58 -12.50 -1.87
N ALA A 48 -21.72 -13.59 -2.61
CA ALA A 48 -22.40 -14.80 -2.12
C ALA A 48 -21.63 -15.48 -0.97
N GLU A 49 -20.30 -15.48 -1.03
CA GLU A 49 -19.45 -16.15 -0.05
C GLU A 49 -19.12 -15.27 1.17
N THR A 50 -18.92 -13.96 0.97
CA THR A 50 -18.48 -13.05 2.03
C THR A 50 -19.58 -12.12 2.55
N GLY A 51 -20.64 -11.92 1.79
CA GLY A 51 -21.68 -10.92 2.06
C GLY A 51 -21.27 -9.49 1.65
N ASN A 52 -20.03 -9.26 1.25
CA ASN A 52 -19.45 -7.96 0.91
C ASN A 52 -19.48 -7.70 -0.61
N GLU A 53 -19.37 -6.44 -0.99
CA GLU A 53 -19.21 -6.06 -2.41
C GLU A 53 -17.75 -6.17 -2.83
N LEU A 54 -17.48 -6.79 -3.98
CA LEU A 54 -16.17 -6.75 -4.61
C LEU A 54 -15.97 -5.39 -5.28
N ARG A 55 -15.04 -4.61 -4.75
CA ARG A 55 -14.73 -3.25 -5.22
C ARG A 55 -13.28 -2.90 -4.90
N ILE A 56 -12.80 -1.75 -5.31
CA ILE A 56 -11.50 -1.26 -4.87
C ILE A 56 -11.50 -1.13 -3.33
N PRO A 57 -10.58 -1.80 -2.61
CA PRO A 57 -10.58 -1.81 -1.15
C PRO A 57 -10.31 -0.42 -0.58
N GLN A 58 -11.12 0.00 0.37
CA GLN A 58 -10.94 1.26 1.09
C GLN A 58 -10.11 1.11 2.36
N THR A 59 -10.11 -0.09 2.94
CA THR A 59 -9.36 -0.39 4.16
C THR A 59 -8.40 -1.56 3.95
N TRP A 60 -7.35 -1.62 4.76
CA TRP A 60 -6.43 -2.76 4.77
C TRP A 60 -7.13 -4.07 5.13
N LYS A 61 -8.21 -3.98 5.90
CA LYS A 61 -9.07 -5.13 6.19
C LYS A 61 -9.76 -5.64 4.93
N GLU A 62 -10.42 -4.76 4.15
CA GLU A 62 -11.03 -5.14 2.87
C GLU A 62 -10.00 -5.68 1.88
N TYR A 63 -8.81 -5.06 1.84
CA TYR A 63 -7.69 -5.55 1.03
C TYR A 63 -7.33 -7.00 1.39
N ALA A 64 -7.18 -7.30 2.69
CA ALA A 64 -6.85 -8.65 3.15
C ALA A 64 -7.98 -9.67 2.86
N GLU A 65 -9.25 -9.32 3.07
CA GLU A 65 -10.40 -10.16 2.77
C GLU A 65 -10.47 -10.51 1.27
N MET A 66 -10.21 -9.54 0.40
CA MET A 66 -10.16 -9.78 -1.05
C MET A 66 -8.93 -10.59 -1.45
N ALA A 67 -7.76 -10.28 -0.87
CA ALA A 67 -6.54 -11.04 -1.10
C ALA A 67 -6.70 -12.50 -0.69
N GLU A 68 -7.37 -12.80 0.43
CA GLU A 68 -7.70 -14.14 0.87
C GLU A 68 -8.59 -14.86 -0.13
N PHE A 69 -9.67 -14.21 -0.56
CA PHE A 69 -10.65 -14.79 -1.49
C PHE A 69 -10.04 -15.18 -2.84
N PHE A 70 -9.15 -14.34 -3.37
CA PHE A 70 -8.50 -14.57 -4.66
C PHE A 70 -7.15 -15.33 -4.56
N ASN A 71 -6.85 -15.92 -3.41
CA ASN A 71 -5.57 -16.59 -3.19
C ASN A 71 -5.61 -18.07 -3.55
N GLY A 72 -4.69 -18.52 -4.39
CA GLY A 72 -4.40 -19.92 -4.61
C GLY A 72 -5.37 -20.66 -5.56
N TRP A 73 -5.95 -19.97 -6.52
CA TRP A 73 -6.73 -20.59 -7.59
C TRP A 73 -6.55 -19.85 -8.93
N ASP A 74 -6.68 -20.59 -10.02
CA ASP A 74 -6.57 -20.08 -11.40
C ASP A 74 -7.85 -19.28 -11.73
N TRP A 75 -7.83 -17.98 -11.48
CA TRP A 75 -8.98 -17.11 -11.76
C TRP A 75 -8.89 -16.38 -13.10
N ASP A 76 -7.78 -16.47 -13.81
CA ASP A 76 -7.69 -15.91 -15.17
C ASP A 76 -7.64 -16.97 -16.27
N ASN A 77 -7.66 -18.26 -15.88
CA ASN A 77 -7.75 -19.45 -16.73
C ASN A 77 -6.54 -19.63 -17.65
N ASP A 78 -5.35 -19.30 -17.18
CA ASP A 78 -4.10 -19.52 -17.89
C ASP A 78 -3.42 -20.86 -17.54
N GLY A 79 -3.92 -21.56 -16.51
CA GLY A 79 -3.46 -22.86 -16.05
C GLY A 79 -2.47 -22.80 -14.89
N GLU A 80 -2.15 -21.61 -14.43
CA GLU A 80 -1.33 -21.37 -13.24
C GLU A 80 -2.21 -20.93 -12.06
N LEU A 81 -1.64 -20.79 -10.88
CA LEU A 81 -2.38 -20.27 -9.72
C LEU A 81 -2.01 -18.82 -9.45
N GLU A 82 -3.02 -17.99 -9.27
CA GLU A 82 -2.82 -16.62 -8.83
C GLU A 82 -2.97 -16.47 -7.32
N TYR A 83 -2.52 -15.33 -6.83
CA TYR A 83 -2.45 -15.02 -5.40
C TYR A 83 -3.06 -13.66 -5.08
N GLY A 84 -3.31 -13.44 -3.80
CA GLY A 84 -3.97 -12.22 -3.34
C GLY A 84 -3.15 -10.97 -3.55
N SER A 85 -1.84 -11.02 -3.26
CA SER A 85 -1.01 -9.81 -3.38
C SER A 85 0.46 -10.09 -3.62
N ALA A 86 1.17 -9.14 -4.25
CA ALA A 86 2.61 -9.04 -4.24
C ALA A 86 3.02 -7.79 -3.46
N GLU A 87 3.93 -7.95 -2.51
CA GLU A 87 4.39 -6.88 -1.64
C GLU A 87 5.90 -6.93 -1.45
N VAL A 88 6.53 -5.78 -1.20
CA VAL A 88 7.98 -5.73 -0.90
C VAL A 88 8.19 -6.15 0.54
N MET A 89 8.58 -7.42 0.75
CA MET A 89 8.72 -8.04 2.08
C MET A 89 10.14 -8.47 2.42
N LYS A 90 11.06 -8.42 1.46
CA LYS A 90 12.45 -8.83 1.64
C LYS A 90 13.16 -7.96 2.66
N LYS A 91 13.72 -8.60 3.69
CA LYS A 91 14.61 -7.93 4.65
C LYS A 91 15.82 -7.33 3.90
N ASP A 92 16.27 -6.17 4.36
CA ASP A 92 17.39 -5.43 3.79
C ASP A 92 17.17 -4.89 2.36
N ASP A 93 15.90 -4.82 1.92
CA ASP A 93 15.43 -4.11 0.75
C ASP A 93 14.52 -2.95 1.20
N LEU A 94 13.54 -2.57 0.39
CA LEU A 94 12.62 -1.45 0.64
C LEU A 94 11.38 -1.83 1.50
N MET A 95 11.44 -2.96 2.20
CA MET A 95 10.39 -3.46 3.08
C MET A 95 9.87 -2.41 4.08
N TYR A 96 10.76 -1.60 4.64
CA TYR A 96 10.41 -0.55 5.59
C TYR A 96 9.45 0.49 4.98
N ALA A 97 9.62 0.81 3.70
CA ALA A 97 8.77 1.77 3.01
C ALA A 97 7.35 1.23 2.83
N ALA A 98 7.21 -0.05 2.45
CA ALA A 98 5.93 -0.75 2.38
C ALA A 98 5.24 -0.77 3.76
N PHE A 99 5.97 -1.13 4.81
CA PHE A 99 5.45 -1.13 6.18
C PHE A 99 5.00 0.26 6.64
N PHE A 100 5.78 1.30 6.41
CA PHE A 100 5.40 2.66 6.81
C PHE A 100 4.18 3.16 6.06
N SER A 101 4.06 2.85 4.78
CA SER A 101 2.88 3.19 3.98
C SER A 101 1.60 2.56 4.52
N ARG A 102 1.68 1.34 5.06
CA ARG A 102 0.56 0.69 5.76
C ARG A 102 0.32 1.31 7.13
N SER A 103 1.37 1.61 7.87
CA SER A 103 1.31 2.06 9.27
C SER A 103 0.67 3.44 9.44
N VAL A 104 0.77 4.33 8.46
CA VAL A 104 0.21 5.69 8.56
C VAL A 104 -1.31 5.68 8.76
N ALA A 105 -2.03 4.72 8.18
CA ALA A 105 -3.46 4.59 8.34
C ALA A 105 -3.88 4.33 9.80
N TYR A 106 -3.06 3.61 10.55
CA TYR A 106 -3.32 3.24 11.95
C TYR A 106 -2.73 4.21 12.96
N SER A 107 -1.61 4.87 12.61
CA SER A 107 -0.77 5.62 13.57
C SER A 107 -0.82 7.13 13.37
N LYS A 108 -1.08 7.63 12.17
CA LYS A 108 -1.10 9.06 11.88
C LYS A 108 -2.52 9.62 12.04
N ASN A 109 -2.90 9.90 13.29
CA ASN A 109 -4.18 10.54 13.56
C ASN A 109 -4.15 12.00 13.06
N PRO A 110 -5.07 12.43 12.16
CA PRO A 110 -5.06 13.76 11.57
C PRO A 110 -5.34 14.87 12.58
N ARG A 111 -5.92 14.53 13.73
CA ARG A 111 -6.19 15.48 14.84
C ARG A 111 -5.02 15.64 15.80
N VAL A 112 -3.99 14.78 15.67
CA VAL A 112 -2.80 14.82 16.52
C VAL A 112 -1.64 15.42 15.75
N LYS A 113 -1.22 16.61 16.16
CA LYS A 113 -0.02 17.26 15.61
C LYS A 113 1.24 16.56 16.10
N GLY A 114 2.31 16.67 15.34
CA GLY A 114 3.63 16.18 15.69
C GLY A 114 4.14 15.06 14.79
N GLY A 115 5.25 14.46 15.20
CA GLY A 115 5.96 13.46 14.40
C GLY A 115 5.21 12.15 14.22
N PHE A 116 5.64 11.42 13.21
CA PHE A 116 5.16 10.06 12.93
C PHE A 116 6.08 9.02 13.58
N PHE A 117 7.38 9.19 13.43
CA PHE A 117 8.39 8.26 13.97
C PHE A 117 8.81 8.59 15.40
N PHE A 118 8.81 9.88 15.72
CA PHE A 118 9.26 10.39 17.03
C PHE A 118 8.29 11.45 17.55
N ASP A 119 8.16 11.54 18.85
CA ASP A 119 7.62 12.74 19.48
C ASP A 119 8.61 13.89 19.26
N LEU A 120 8.14 15.02 18.72
CA LEU A 120 9.05 16.11 18.33
C LEU A 120 9.57 16.95 19.49
N GLU A 121 8.99 16.81 20.68
CA GLU A 121 9.43 17.53 21.89
C GLU A 121 10.42 16.70 22.71
N THR A 122 10.13 15.41 22.84
CA THR A 122 10.92 14.50 23.69
C THR A 122 11.89 13.63 22.91
N MET A 123 11.72 13.53 21.59
CA MET A 123 12.42 12.59 20.71
C MET A 123 12.19 11.11 21.06
N GLU A 124 11.15 10.81 21.82
CA GLU A 124 10.76 9.44 22.12
C GLU A 124 10.28 8.74 20.85
N PRO A 125 10.77 7.52 20.55
CA PRO A 125 10.31 6.75 19.40
C PRO A 125 8.84 6.34 19.55
N LEU A 126 8.04 6.51 18.48
CA LEU A 126 6.62 6.16 18.43
C LEU A 126 6.34 4.86 17.68
N ILE A 127 7.36 4.26 17.06
CA ILE A 127 7.23 3.09 16.18
C ILE A 127 6.85 1.78 16.88
N ASN A 128 6.87 1.76 18.21
CA ASN A 128 6.37 0.65 19.04
C ASN A 128 4.97 0.93 19.61
N GLY A 129 4.34 2.03 19.21
CA GLY A 129 2.99 2.40 19.65
C GLY A 129 1.90 1.48 19.08
N PRO A 130 0.70 1.46 19.70
CA PRO A 130 -0.39 0.55 19.33
C PRO A 130 -0.80 0.60 17.84
N GLY A 131 -0.73 1.75 17.20
CA GLY A 131 -1.03 1.89 15.78
C GLY A 131 -0.02 1.14 14.89
N PHE A 132 1.28 1.25 15.18
CA PHE A 132 2.31 0.50 14.46
C PHE A 132 2.21 -1.01 14.71
N VAL A 133 1.92 -1.40 15.95
CA VAL A 133 1.73 -2.82 16.30
C VAL A 133 0.53 -3.40 15.56
N ALA A 134 -0.58 -2.67 15.48
CA ALA A 134 -1.76 -3.09 14.72
C ALA A 134 -1.46 -3.24 13.22
N ALA A 135 -0.75 -2.26 12.64
CA ALA A 135 -0.34 -2.32 11.23
C ALA A 135 0.58 -3.51 10.95
N LEU A 136 1.52 -3.81 11.86
CA LEU A 136 2.42 -4.95 11.71
C LEU A 136 1.66 -6.28 11.84
N THR A 137 0.73 -6.37 12.78
CA THR A 137 -0.11 -7.57 12.97
C THR A 137 -0.93 -7.84 11.70
N ASP A 138 -1.58 -6.82 11.17
CA ASP A 138 -2.34 -6.90 9.93
C ASP A 138 -1.45 -7.27 8.73
N TRP A 139 -0.24 -6.73 8.66
CA TRP A 139 0.69 -7.06 7.59
C TRP A 139 1.20 -8.50 7.68
N VAL A 140 1.48 -8.99 8.87
CA VAL A 140 1.85 -10.40 9.09
C VAL A 140 0.74 -11.34 8.65
N GLU A 141 -0.52 -11.01 8.92
CA GLU A 141 -1.66 -11.81 8.42
C GLU A 141 -1.72 -11.80 6.88
N ALA A 142 -1.47 -10.67 6.24
CA ALA A 142 -1.48 -10.55 4.78
C ALA A 142 -0.39 -11.41 4.09
N THR A 143 0.67 -11.81 4.80
CA THR A 143 1.71 -12.70 4.24
C THR A 143 1.20 -14.09 3.83
N LYS A 144 0.01 -14.47 4.26
CA LYS A 144 -0.64 -15.72 3.88
C LYS A 144 -1.13 -15.74 2.43
N TYR A 145 -1.28 -14.58 1.83
CA TYR A 145 -1.92 -14.39 0.53
C TYR A 145 -0.95 -13.95 -0.57
N VAL A 146 0.36 -14.10 -0.33
CA VAL A 146 1.41 -13.83 -1.32
C VAL A 146 1.82 -15.10 -2.05
N PRO A 147 2.42 -15.01 -3.26
CA PRO A 147 2.95 -16.17 -3.97
C PRO A 147 3.99 -16.96 -3.14
N PRO A 148 4.23 -18.23 -3.47
CA PRO A 148 5.32 -19.00 -2.88
C PRO A 148 6.65 -18.24 -2.96
N GLY A 149 7.31 -18.06 -1.82
CA GLY A 149 8.53 -17.25 -1.74
C GLY A 149 8.30 -15.73 -1.60
N GLY A 150 7.06 -15.25 -1.63
CA GLY A 150 6.71 -13.82 -1.56
C GLY A 150 7.27 -13.07 -0.35
N MET A 151 7.51 -13.76 0.76
CA MET A 151 8.21 -13.21 1.92
C MET A 151 9.65 -12.72 1.62
N ASN A 152 10.23 -13.14 0.50
CA ASN A 152 11.55 -12.73 0.05
C ASN A 152 11.50 -11.82 -1.18
N PHE A 153 10.31 -11.31 -1.54
CA PHE A 153 10.19 -10.39 -2.66
C PHE A 153 10.79 -9.04 -2.33
N GLY A 154 11.82 -8.66 -3.09
CA GLY A 154 12.27 -7.29 -3.21
C GLY A 154 11.41 -6.52 -4.20
N LEU A 155 11.75 -5.25 -4.47
CA LEU A 155 10.99 -4.40 -5.39
C LEU A 155 10.88 -5.02 -6.79
N GLY A 156 11.97 -5.55 -7.33
CA GLY A 156 11.97 -6.18 -8.66
C GLY A 156 11.09 -7.42 -8.75
N ASP A 157 11.05 -8.24 -7.68
CA ASP A 157 10.20 -9.43 -7.62
C ASP A 157 8.71 -9.05 -7.55
N GLU A 158 8.36 -8.03 -6.76
CA GLU A 158 7.00 -7.49 -6.68
C GLU A 158 6.53 -6.95 -8.04
N ILE A 159 7.36 -6.15 -8.71
CA ILE A 159 7.08 -5.61 -10.04
C ILE A 159 6.83 -6.74 -11.06
N ASN A 160 7.68 -7.76 -11.08
CA ASN A 160 7.58 -8.87 -12.00
C ASN A 160 6.35 -9.76 -11.71
N SER A 161 6.06 -10.02 -10.44
CA SER A 161 4.90 -10.82 -10.02
C SER A 161 3.58 -10.15 -10.43
N PHE A 162 3.42 -8.87 -10.14
CA PHE A 162 2.22 -8.14 -10.55
C PHE A 162 2.16 -7.93 -12.08
N GLY A 163 3.26 -7.47 -12.70
CA GLY A 163 3.34 -7.25 -14.14
C GLY A 163 3.16 -8.52 -14.98
N GLY A 164 3.51 -9.68 -14.41
CA GLY A 164 3.27 -11.01 -14.98
C GLY A 164 1.88 -11.57 -14.75
N GLY A 165 1.01 -10.89 -14.01
CA GLY A 165 -0.38 -11.29 -13.80
C GLY A 165 -0.65 -12.19 -12.60
N GLN A 166 0.37 -12.55 -11.83
CA GLN A 166 0.28 -13.54 -10.76
C GLN A 166 -0.53 -13.09 -9.53
N THR A 167 -0.85 -11.80 -9.39
CA THR A 167 -1.50 -11.30 -8.18
C THR A 167 -2.62 -10.31 -8.47
N LEU A 168 -3.64 -10.33 -7.59
CA LEU A 168 -4.76 -9.40 -7.65
C LEU A 168 -4.32 -7.98 -7.33
N PHE A 169 -3.49 -7.83 -6.29
CA PHE A 169 -3.00 -6.57 -5.78
C PHE A 169 -1.48 -6.49 -5.77
N SER A 170 -1.01 -5.26 -5.83
CA SER A 170 0.35 -4.87 -5.51
C SER A 170 0.33 -3.46 -4.92
N TYR A 171 1.19 -3.15 -3.96
CA TYR A 171 1.39 -1.76 -3.57
C TYR A 171 2.87 -1.47 -3.36
N SER A 172 3.35 -0.57 -4.17
CA SER A 172 4.69 -0.01 -4.14
C SER A 172 4.67 1.27 -4.98
N TRP A 173 5.80 1.68 -5.48
CA TRP A 173 5.93 2.73 -6.49
C TRP A 173 5.24 2.34 -7.80
N ASP A 174 5.13 3.28 -8.72
CA ASP A 174 4.42 3.13 -10.00
C ASP A 174 5.13 2.23 -11.03
N ASP A 175 6.37 1.81 -10.78
CA ASP A 175 7.12 0.88 -11.65
C ASP A 175 6.34 -0.39 -12.01
N ALA A 176 5.63 -0.99 -11.04
CA ALA A 176 4.83 -2.18 -11.31
C ALA A 176 3.63 -1.88 -12.25
N PHE A 177 3.07 -0.67 -12.19
CA PHE A 177 2.06 -0.24 -13.14
C PHE A 177 2.67 -0.06 -14.53
N VAL A 178 3.86 0.53 -14.61
CA VAL A 178 4.60 0.67 -15.88
C VAL A 178 4.91 -0.71 -16.48
N ALA A 179 5.38 -1.66 -15.68
CA ALA A 179 5.64 -3.03 -16.12
C ALA A 179 4.35 -3.70 -16.66
N ALA A 180 3.23 -3.55 -15.96
CA ALA A 180 1.93 -4.08 -16.39
C ALA A 180 1.38 -3.48 -17.70
N MET A 181 1.90 -2.33 -18.12
CA MET A 181 1.50 -1.64 -19.34
C MET A 181 2.43 -1.92 -20.54
N GLN A 182 3.50 -2.71 -20.38
CA GLN A 182 4.38 -3.09 -21.48
C GLN A 182 3.64 -3.93 -22.53
N ASP A 183 4.17 -3.94 -23.76
CA ASP A 183 3.52 -4.63 -24.86
C ASP A 183 3.45 -6.16 -24.69
N ASP A 184 4.38 -6.73 -23.98
CA ASP A 184 4.50 -8.16 -23.69
C ASP A 184 3.85 -8.58 -22.36
N SER A 185 3.29 -7.64 -21.60
CA SER A 185 2.59 -7.96 -20.34
C SER A 185 1.23 -8.64 -20.64
N PRO A 186 0.94 -9.80 -20.01
CA PRO A 186 -0.34 -10.50 -20.16
C PRO A 186 -1.52 -9.72 -19.60
N ILE A 187 -1.25 -8.73 -18.75
CA ILE A 187 -2.25 -7.91 -18.07
C ILE A 187 -2.33 -6.48 -18.61
N LYS A 188 -1.72 -6.20 -19.75
CA LYS A 188 -1.81 -4.89 -20.41
C LYS A 188 -3.27 -4.47 -20.57
N ASN A 189 -3.58 -3.23 -20.16
CA ASN A 189 -4.93 -2.65 -20.12
C ASN A 189 -5.92 -3.31 -19.14
N LYS A 190 -5.50 -4.28 -18.33
CA LYS A 190 -6.32 -4.96 -17.33
C LYS A 190 -6.11 -4.44 -15.92
N VAL A 191 -5.28 -3.42 -15.75
CA VAL A 191 -4.87 -2.88 -14.44
C VAL A 191 -5.48 -1.52 -14.12
N GLY A 192 -5.64 -1.23 -12.86
CA GLY A 192 -6.02 0.06 -12.33
C GLY A 192 -5.11 0.48 -11.18
N ALA A 193 -5.13 1.78 -10.88
CA ALA A 193 -4.45 2.34 -9.73
C ALA A 193 -5.43 3.09 -8.84
N ALA A 194 -5.21 3.04 -7.52
CA ALA A 194 -6.01 3.72 -6.51
C ALA A 194 -5.12 4.22 -5.37
N PRO A 195 -5.60 5.15 -4.54
CA PRO A 195 -4.94 5.44 -3.27
C PRO A 195 -4.78 4.19 -2.41
N LEU A 196 -3.73 4.15 -1.59
CA LEU A 196 -3.56 3.06 -0.63
C LEU A 196 -4.77 2.96 0.30
N PRO A 197 -5.13 1.74 0.73
CA PRO A 197 -6.19 1.54 1.72
C PRO A 197 -5.94 2.29 3.02
N GLY A 198 -7.00 2.72 3.66
CA GLY A 198 -6.99 3.31 5.00
C GLY A 198 -7.24 2.28 6.10
N SER A 199 -7.68 2.76 7.26
CA SER A 199 -8.12 1.95 8.39
C SER A 199 -9.44 2.51 8.94
N ASP A 200 -10.29 1.64 9.46
CA ASP A 200 -11.56 2.03 10.12
C ASP A 200 -11.33 2.69 11.48
N ARG A 201 -10.14 2.58 12.02
CA ARG A 201 -9.75 3.16 13.30
C ARG A 201 -8.32 3.69 13.27
N VAL A 202 -8.07 4.70 14.06
CA VAL A 202 -6.74 5.30 14.20
C VAL A 202 -6.37 5.50 15.66
N TRP A 203 -5.11 5.25 16.00
CA TRP A 203 -4.61 5.47 17.35
C TRP A 203 -4.44 6.96 17.64
N ASN A 204 -5.02 7.41 18.76
CA ASN A 204 -4.77 8.75 19.28
C ASN A 204 -3.78 8.66 20.45
N ARG A 205 -2.53 9.07 20.21
CA ARG A 205 -1.46 9.01 21.20
C ARG A 205 -1.65 9.97 22.39
N LEU A 206 -2.41 11.05 22.19
CA LEU A 206 -2.64 12.04 23.26
C LEU A 206 -3.70 11.56 24.25
N SER A 207 -4.75 10.90 23.78
CA SER A 207 -5.78 10.31 24.64
C SER A 207 -5.42 8.89 25.12
N GLY A 208 -4.45 8.24 24.48
CA GLY A 208 -4.12 6.85 24.75
C GLY A 208 -5.23 5.86 24.36
N ALA A 209 -6.02 6.17 23.34
CA ALA A 209 -7.17 5.38 22.91
C ALA A 209 -7.28 5.25 21.39
N TRP A 210 -7.95 4.18 20.95
CA TRP A 210 -8.39 4.05 19.57
C TRP A 210 -9.61 4.92 19.31
N GLU A 211 -9.64 5.52 18.14
CA GLU A 211 -10.79 6.26 17.63
C GLU A 211 -11.35 5.50 16.43
N ASP A 212 -12.63 5.12 16.53
CA ASP A 212 -13.37 4.45 15.45
C ASP A 212 -13.76 5.50 14.40
N THR A 213 -12.81 5.81 13.55
CA THR A 213 -12.97 6.75 12.45
C THR A 213 -12.07 6.31 11.30
N TYR A 214 -12.63 6.35 10.09
CA TYR A 214 -11.85 6.08 8.89
C TYR A 214 -10.66 7.04 8.78
N ASN A 215 -9.50 6.47 8.56
CA ASN A 215 -8.27 7.24 8.37
C ASN A 215 -7.49 6.71 7.18
N GLN A 216 -7.26 7.58 6.23
CA GLN A 216 -6.39 7.35 5.07
C GLN A 216 -5.37 8.48 5.03
N ALA A 217 -4.17 8.21 5.49
CA ALA A 217 -3.10 9.18 5.48
C ALA A 217 -2.09 8.81 4.38
N PRO A 218 -1.73 9.74 3.50
CA PRO A 218 -0.68 9.49 2.52
C PRO A 218 0.68 9.47 3.21
N TYR A 219 1.57 8.64 2.69
CA TYR A 219 2.98 8.63 3.05
C TYR A 219 3.81 8.89 1.80
N ILE A 220 4.60 9.94 1.82
CA ILE A 220 5.55 10.25 0.76
C ILE A 220 6.82 9.46 1.08
N VAL A 221 7.11 8.49 0.24
CA VAL A 221 8.16 7.51 0.54
C VAL A 221 9.49 7.91 -0.01
N TRP A 222 9.52 8.52 -1.20
CA TRP A 222 10.74 8.72 -1.94
C TRP A 222 10.64 9.90 -2.90
N GLY A 223 11.76 10.40 -3.33
CA GLY A 223 11.87 11.39 -4.38
C GLY A 223 13.34 11.79 -4.58
N TRP A 224 13.69 12.11 -5.80
CA TRP A 224 15.01 12.63 -6.13
C TRP A 224 15.02 14.15 -6.04
N THR A 225 16.09 14.70 -5.50
CA THR A 225 16.26 16.15 -5.35
C THR A 225 17.62 16.58 -5.86
N ALA A 226 17.68 17.81 -6.36
CA ALA A 226 18.93 18.50 -6.67
C ALA A 226 19.14 19.62 -5.65
N ALA A 227 20.35 19.72 -5.09
CA ALA A 227 20.78 20.79 -4.19
C ALA A 227 21.33 21.97 -4.96
#